data_32235a74014955776d80c6715ce41e2b
#
_entry.id   32235a74014955776d80c6715ce41e2b
#
_cell.length_a   1.000
_cell.length_b   1.000
_cell.length_c   1.000
_cell.angle_alpha   90.00
_cell.angle_beta   90.00
_cell.angle_gamma   90.00
#
_symmetry.space_group_name_H-M   'P 1'
#
loop_
_entity.id
_entity.type
_entity.pdbx_description
1 polymer ?
#
loop_
_entity_poly.entity_id
_entity_poly.type
_entity_poly.pdbx_seq_one_letter_code
_entity_poly.pdbx_strand_id
1 'polypeptide(L)'
;MSEFERWEGRFSTPDFIFGVEPNYFLASCDELLPKYGRALAVADGEGRNGVWLAQQGLDVVSLDFSPSAQIKAAQLAKRNGVEMKIVQSDVHNWEYPAEAFDVVVEIFTQFSSPDQRHLKWTGMKKALKPGGMMIIQGYTPNQLKY
;
A
#
# COMPACT_ATOMS: atom_id res chain seq x y z
N MET A 1 -12.67 -8.62 18.27
CA MET A 1 -12.19 -7.40 17.58
C MET A 1 -11.92 -7.72 16.13
N SER A 2 -12.50 -6.95 15.22
CA SER A 2 -12.25 -7.12 13.80
C SER A 2 -10.86 -6.62 13.41
N GLU A 3 -10.37 -7.01 12.23
CA GLU A 3 -9.11 -6.48 11.70
C GLU A 3 -9.19 -4.95 11.54
N PHE A 4 -10.35 -4.44 11.07
CA PHE A 4 -10.55 -3.00 10.97
C PHE A 4 -10.38 -2.31 12.31
N GLU A 5 -11.07 -2.79 13.37
CA GLU A 5 -10.99 -2.20 14.71
C GLU A 5 -9.59 -2.26 15.27
N ARG A 6 -8.90 -3.37 15.06
CA ARG A 6 -7.53 -3.57 15.52
C ARG A 6 -6.57 -2.55 14.90
N TRP A 7 -6.61 -2.41 13.57
CA TRP A 7 -5.72 -1.49 12.86
C TRP A 7 -6.12 -0.03 13.07
N GLU A 8 -7.43 0.27 13.05
CA GLU A 8 -7.90 1.62 13.32
C GLU A 8 -7.45 2.08 14.71
N GLY A 9 -7.52 1.21 15.70
CA GLY A 9 -7.05 1.51 17.05
C GLY A 9 -5.55 1.78 17.10
N ARG A 10 -4.75 1.00 16.40
CA ARG A 10 -3.29 1.20 16.33
C ARG A 10 -2.92 2.51 15.64
N PHE A 11 -3.64 2.87 14.59
CA PHE A 11 -3.37 4.08 13.82
C PHE A 11 -3.96 5.36 14.45
N SER A 12 -4.81 5.23 15.44
CA SER A 12 -5.49 6.39 16.06
C SER A 12 -4.63 7.17 17.06
N THR A 13 -3.32 6.97 17.05
CA THR A 13 -2.35 7.72 17.84
C THR A 13 -1.74 8.84 17.01
N PRO A 14 -1.16 9.90 17.64
CA PRO A 14 -0.51 10.96 16.87
C PRO A 14 0.77 10.53 16.18
N ASP A 15 1.38 9.43 16.60
CA ASP A 15 2.65 8.97 16.05
C ASP A 15 2.47 8.11 14.80
N PHE A 16 3.48 8.13 13.92
CA PHE A 16 3.58 7.20 12.80
C PHE A 16 4.15 5.89 13.32
N ILE A 17 3.30 4.85 13.41
CA ILE A 17 3.68 3.59 14.09
C ILE A 17 4.72 2.77 13.31
N PHE A 18 4.82 2.99 11.99
CA PHE A 18 5.84 2.35 11.15
C PHE A 18 6.91 3.34 10.67
N GLY A 19 6.90 4.58 11.19
CA GLY A 19 7.82 5.62 10.77
C GLY A 19 7.39 6.28 9.46
N VAL A 20 8.24 7.17 8.97
CA VAL A 20 7.94 7.99 7.79
C VAL A 20 8.81 7.64 6.56
N GLU A 21 9.83 6.80 6.76
CA GLU A 21 10.68 6.34 5.67
C GLU A 21 10.04 5.16 4.95
N PRO A 22 10.30 4.99 3.63
CA PRO A 22 9.77 3.86 2.90
C PRO A 22 10.33 2.53 3.41
N ASN A 23 9.62 1.45 3.13
CA ASN A 23 10.12 0.10 3.35
C ASN A 23 11.45 -0.07 2.61
N TYR A 24 12.42 -0.68 3.27
CA TYR A 24 13.79 -0.83 2.72
C TYR A 24 13.80 -1.62 1.41
N PHE A 25 13.07 -2.74 1.35
CA PHE A 25 13.01 -3.56 0.14
C PHE A 25 12.40 -2.77 -1.01
N LEU A 26 11.29 -2.07 -0.76
CA LEU A 26 10.64 -1.26 -1.79
C LEU A 26 11.61 -0.19 -2.31
N ALA A 27 12.28 0.52 -1.43
CA ALA A 27 13.25 1.55 -1.82
C ALA A 27 14.41 0.96 -2.62
N SER A 28 14.80 -0.29 -2.35
CA SER A 28 15.85 -0.98 -3.11
C SER A 28 15.45 -1.31 -4.55
N CYS A 29 14.15 -1.22 -4.86
CA CYS A 29 13.61 -1.47 -6.20
C CYS A 29 13.55 -0.20 -7.06
N ASP A 30 14.13 0.90 -6.63
CA ASP A 30 14.00 2.21 -7.29
C ASP A 30 14.38 2.20 -8.75
N GLU A 31 15.46 1.50 -9.10
CA GLU A 31 15.94 1.41 -10.50
C GLU A 31 15.01 0.59 -11.40
N LEU A 32 14.18 -0.26 -10.80
CA LEU A 32 13.20 -1.08 -11.54
C LEU A 32 11.93 -0.31 -11.84
N LEU A 33 11.66 0.78 -11.13
CA LEU A 33 10.41 1.53 -11.28
C LEU A 33 10.43 2.34 -12.59
N PRO A 34 9.25 2.46 -13.25
CA PRO A 34 9.13 3.41 -14.34
C PRO A 34 9.28 4.84 -13.80
N LYS A 35 9.79 5.74 -14.64
CA LYS A 35 10.01 7.14 -14.23
C LYS A 35 8.74 7.96 -14.20
N TYR A 36 7.67 7.47 -14.80
CA TYR A 36 6.34 8.07 -14.80
C TYR A 36 5.33 6.94 -14.96
N GLY A 37 4.08 7.23 -14.68
CA GLY A 37 3.01 6.26 -14.74
C GLY A 37 2.20 6.25 -13.45
N ARG A 38 1.39 5.23 -13.26
CA ARG A 38 0.47 5.13 -12.12
C ARG A 38 0.86 3.96 -11.22
N ALA A 39 0.80 4.19 -9.92
CA ALA A 39 1.09 3.17 -8.92
C ALA A 39 -0.09 3.02 -7.96
N LEU A 40 -0.37 1.78 -7.56
CA LEU A 40 -1.33 1.46 -6.50
C LEU A 40 -0.56 0.91 -5.30
N ALA A 41 -0.70 1.56 -4.15
CA ALA A 41 -0.18 1.07 -2.89
C ALA A 41 -1.32 0.43 -2.09
N VAL A 42 -1.31 -0.89 -1.98
CA VAL A 42 -2.38 -1.68 -1.37
C VAL A 42 -2.13 -1.82 0.12
N ALA A 43 -3.14 -1.51 0.94
CA ALA A 43 -3.03 -1.50 2.40
C ALA A 43 -1.85 -0.63 2.86
N ASP A 44 -1.81 0.59 2.35
CA ASP A 44 -0.67 1.51 2.48
C ASP A 44 -0.56 2.14 3.87
N GLY A 45 -1.58 1.99 4.71
CA GLY A 45 -1.56 2.49 6.08
C GLY A 45 -1.31 3.99 6.15
N GLU A 46 -0.25 4.37 6.85
CA GLU A 46 0.11 5.77 7.09
C GLU A 46 0.85 6.41 5.92
N GLY A 47 0.97 5.71 4.79
CA GLY A 47 1.38 6.29 3.52
C GLY A 47 2.88 6.36 3.25
N ARG A 48 3.73 5.80 4.13
CA ARG A 48 5.19 5.92 3.94
C ARG A 48 5.67 5.39 2.58
N ASN A 49 5.07 4.31 2.10
CA ASN A 49 5.43 3.71 0.82
C ASN A 49 4.78 4.46 -0.35
N GLY A 50 3.50 4.80 -0.23
CA GLY A 50 2.80 5.59 -1.25
C GLY A 50 3.44 6.95 -1.49
N VAL A 51 3.80 7.65 -0.42
CA VAL A 51 4.49 8.93 -0.51
C VAL A 51 5.84 8.78 -1.22
N TRP A 52 6.60 7.74 -0.88
CA TRP A 52 7.88 7.49 -1.55
C TRP A 52 7.69 7.22 -3.06
N LEU A 53 6.67 6.42 -3.43
CA LEU A 53 6.36 6.19 -4.85
C LEU A 53 6.02 7.50 -5.56
N ALA A 54 5.26 8.39 -4.92
CA ALA A 54 4.95 9.70 -5.48
C ALA A 54 6.21 10.56 -5.66
N GLN A 55 7.14 10.47 -4.72
CA GLN A 55 8.44 11.15 -4.82
C GLN A 55 9.28 10.63 -6.00
N GLN A 56 9.05 9.40 -6.43
CA GLN A 56 9.71 8.83 -7.61
C GLN A 56 9.08 9.29 -8.93
N GLY A 57 8.02 10.10 -8.87
CA GLY A 57 7.38 10.64 -10.05
C GLY A 57 6.12 9.90 -10.50
N LEU A 58 5.65 8.94 -9.71
CA LEU A 58 4.46 8.17 -10.03
C LEU A 58 3.19 8.85 -9.52
N ASP A 59 2.09 8.67 -10.26
CA ASP A 59 0.75 9.09 -9.85
C ASP A 59 0.17 7.97 -8.98
N VAL A 60 0.07 8.22 -7.68
CA VAL A 60 -0.20 7.17 -6.68
C VAL A 60 -1.65 7.19 -6.21
N VAL A 61 -2.23 5.99 -6.14
CA VAL A 61 -3.46 5.72 -5.38
C VAL A 61 -3.04 4.95 -4.13
N SER A 62 -3.32 5.52 -2.95
CA SER A 62 -3.05 4.91 -1.65
C SER A 62 -4.36 4.33 -1.11
N LEU A 63 -4.42 3.01 -0.99
CA LEU A 63 -5.62 2.28 -0.60
C LEU A 63 -5.45 1.71 0.79
N ASP A 64 -6.37 2.04 1.71
CA ASP A 64 -6.40 1.46 3.04
C ASP A 64 -7.80 1.56 3.63
N PHE A 65 -8.10 0.74 4.63
CA PHE A 65 -9.43 0.77 5.26
C PHE A 65 -9.48 1.67 6.51
N SER A 66 -8.34 2.11 7.03
CA SER A 66 -8.27 2.89 8.27
C SER A 66 -8.32 4.40 8.00
N PRO A 67 -9.39 5.11 8.41
CA PRO A 67 -9.43 6.57 8.29
C PRO A 67 -8.29 7.26 9.05
N SER A 68 -7.94 6.77 10.24
CA SER A 68 -6.86 7.35 11.05
C SER A 68 -5.51 7.24 10.35
N ALA A 69 -5.24 6.09 9.72
CA ALA A 69 -4.01 5.93 8.94
C ALA A 69 -3.99 6.88 7.74
N GLN A 70 -5.13 7.05 7.08
CA GLN A 70 -5.21 7.89 5.89
C GLN A 70 -5.06 9.37 6.18
N ILE A 71 -5.48 9.83 7.34
CA ILE A 71 -5.21 11.21 7.79
C ILE A 71 -3.70 11.44 7.86
N LYS A 72 -2.96 10.48 8.44
CA LYS A 72 -1.50 10.58 8.53
C LYS A 72 -0.84 10.47 7.16
N ALA A 73 -1.38 9.62 6.27
CA ALA A 73 -0.88 9.51 4.89
C ALA A 73 -1.01 10.85 4.15
N ALA A 74 -2.14 11.53 4.30
CA ALA A 74 -2.35 12.84 3.70
C ALA A 74 -1.38 13.89 4.28
N GLN A 75 -1.16 13.86 5.59
CA GLN A 75 -0.22 14.75 6.26
C GLN A 75 1.21 14.52 5.77
N LEU A 76 1.60 13.27 5.63
CA LEU A 76 2.94 12.90 5.18
C LEU A 76 3.17 13.33 3.73
N ALA A 77 2.18 13.13 2.85
CA ALA A 77 2.24 13.58 1.46
C ALA A 77 2.44 15.10 1.40
N LYS A 78 1.63 15.84 2.15
CA LYS A 78 1.74 17.31 2.21
C LYS A 78 3.11 17.75 2.72
N ARG A 79 3.61 17.11 3.77
CA ARG A 79 4.91 17.41 4.36
C ARG A 79 6.05 17.23 3.35
N ASN A 80 5.90 16.26 2.44
CA ASN A 80 6.92 15.95 1.44
C ASN A 80 6.65 16.61 0.08
N GLY A 81 5.63 17.47 -0.01
CA GLY A 81 5.33 18.21 -1.23
C GLY A 81 4.84 17.36 -2.39
N VAL A 82 4.22 16.22 -2.11
CA VAL A 82 3.66 15.32 -3.13
C VAL A 82 2.16 15.18 -2.94
N GLU A 83 1.47 14.76 -4.01
CA GLU A 83 0.05 14.49 -3.98
C GLU A 83 -0.20 13.00 -4.24
N MET A 84 -1.21 12.44 -3.56
CA MET A 84 -1.69 11.09 -3.78
C MET A 84 -3.21 11.11 -3.74
N LYS A 85 -3.83 10.22 -4.52
CA LYS A 85 -5.24 9.91 -4.33
C LYS A 85 -5.36 8.91 -3.19
N ILE A 86 -6.10 9.27 -2.15
CA ILE A 86 -6.30 8.41 -0.98
C ILE A 86 -7.70 7.82 -1.07
N VAL A 87 -7.80 6.50 -1.05
CA VAL A 87 -9.06 5.76 -1.17
C VAL A 87 -9.25 4.90 0.07
N GLN A 88 -10.38 5.10 0.76
CA GLN A 88 -10.75 4.25 1.88
C GLN A 88 -11.61 3.09 1.38
N SER A 89 -11.11 1.87 1.51
CA SER A 89 -11.86 0.66 1.20
C SER A 89 -11.18 -0.55 1.80
N ASP A 90 -11.96 -1.63 1.96
CA ASP A 90 -11.42 -2.95 2.27
C ASP A 90 -10.69 -3.48 1.03
N VAL A 91 -9.39 -3.74 1.17
CA VAL A 91 -8.55 -4.20 0.06
C VAL A 91 -9.00 -5.55 -0.51
N HIS A 92 -9.78 -6.32 0.23
CA HIS A 92 -10.31 -7.62 -0.23
C HIS A 92 -11.53 -7.46 -1.13
N ASN A 93 -12.26 -6.36 -1.00
CA ASN A 93 -13.55 -6.13 -1.66
C ASN A 93 -13.57 -4.91 -2.57
N TRP A 94 -12.49 -4.15 -2.62
CA TRP A 94 -12.43 -2.98 -3.49
C TRP A 94 -12.55 -3.41 -4.96
N GLU A 95 -13.32 -2.64 -5.71
CA GLU A 95 -13.45 -2.88 -7.13
C GLU A 95 -12.20 -2.36 -7.86
N TYR A 96 -11.21 -3.23 -8.01
CA TYR A 96 -9.96 -2.88 -8.65
C TYR A 96 -10.19 -2.54 -10.13
N PRO A 97 -9.79 -1.34 -10.58
CA PRO A 97 -9.95 -0.97 -11.99
C PRO A 97 -9.03 -1.82 -12.88
N ALA A 98 -9.55 -2.30 -14.01
CA ALA A 98 -8.79 -3.17 -14.90
C ALA A 98 -7.68 -2.39 -15.61
N GLU A 99 -6.48 -2.97 -15.64
CA GLU A 99 -5.33 -2.45 -16.41
C GLU A 99 -5.09 -0.95 -16.19
N ALA A 100 -5.13 -0.52 -14.92
CA ALA A 100 -5.07 0.89 -14.56
C ALA A 100 -3.70 1.34 -14.06
N PHE A 101 -2.85 0.41 -13.62
CA PHE A 101 -1.60 0.75 -12.95
C PHE A 101 -0.38 0.09 -13.60
N ASP A 102 0.71 0.84 -13.62
CA ASP A 102 2.00 0.36 -14.10
C ASP A 102 2.76 -0.40 -12.99
N VAL A 103 2.49 -0.05 -11.73
CA VAL A 103 3.09 -0.67 -10.54
C VAL A 103 2.01 -0.90 -9.50
N VAL A 104 1.99 -2.09 -8.91
CA VAL A 104 1.14 -2.41 -7.77
C VAL A 104 2.03 -2.92 -6.64
N VAL A 105 1.91 -2.31 -5.45
CA VAL A 105 2.79 -2.57 -4.30
C VAL A 105 1.97 -3.05 -3.11
N GLU A 106 2.43 -4.13 -2.49
CA GLU A 106 1.86 -4.66 -1.25
C GLU A 106 3.00 -5.04 -0.29
N ILE A 107 3.07 -4.37 0.86
CA ILE A 107 4.16 -4.57 1.83
C ILE A 107 3.58 -5.00 3.18
N PHE A 108 3.91 -6.22 3.62
CA PHE A 108 3.55 -6.79 4.92
C PHE A 108 2.06 -6.73 5.25
N THR A 109 1.21 -7.26 4.37
CA THR A 109 -0.25 -7.27 4.55
C THR A 109 -0.77 -8.66 4.88
N GLN A 110 -0.14 -9.35 5.84
CA GLN A 110 -0.43 -10.76 6.15
C GLN A 110 -1.58 -10.96 7.12
N PHE A 111 -2.43 -9.95 7.28
CA PHE A 111 -3.67 -10.05 8.02
C PHE A 111 -4.78 -10.76 7.23
N SER A 112 -4.56 -11.04 5.95
CA SER A 112 -5.56 -11.68 5.09
C SER A 112 -5.60 -13.19 5.31
N SER A 113 -6.81 -13.77 5.40
CA SER A 113 -6.99 -15.22 5.30
C SER A 113 -6.58 -15.70 3.91
N PRO A 114 -6.40 -17.03 3.69
CA PRO A 114 -6.10 -17.54 2.35
C PRO A 114 -7.13 -17.12 1.30
N ASP A 115 -8.42 -17.17 1.63
CA ASP A 115 -9.50 -16.76 0.70
C ASP A 115 -9.45 -15.25 0.44
N GLN A 116 -9.27 -14.44 1.48
CA GLN A 116 -9.14 -12.99 1.35
C GLN A 116 -7.92 -12.62 0.50
N ARG A 117 -6.80 -13.30 0.73
CA ARG A 117 -5.57 -13.08 -0.05
C ARG A 117 -5.80 -13.38 -1.52
N HIS A 118 -6.53 -14.47 -1.82
CA HIS A 118 -6.87 -14.82 -3.21
C HIS A 118 -7.69 -13.70 -3.87
N LEU A 119 -8.71 -13.19 -3.20
CA LEU A 119 -9.54 -12.09 -3.70
C LEU A 119 -8.70 -10.84 -3.94
N LYS A 120 -7.88 -10.47 -2.97
CA LYS A 120 -7.01 -9.29 -3.06
C LYS A 120 -6.03 -9.41 -4.22
N TRP A 121 -5.32 -10.52 -4.31
CA TRP A 121 -4.33 -10.71 -5.37
C TRP A 121 -4.96 -10.81 -6.75
N THR A 122 -6.15 -11.39 -6.86
CA THR A 122 -6.91 -11.40 -8.13
C THR A 122 -7.22 -9.96 -8.56
N GLY A 123 -7.66 -9.12 -7.63
CA GLY A 123 -7.90 -7.70 -7.90
C GLY A 123 -6.63 -6.95 -8.29
N MET A 124 -5.53 -7.19 -7.57
CA MET A 124 -4.24 -6.58 -7.87
C MET A 124 -3.74 -6.94 -9.27
N LYS A 125 -3.85 -8.20 -9.65
CA LYS A 125 -3.47 -8.66 -11.00
C LYS A 125 -4.33 -8.02 -12.08
N LYS A 126 -5.63 -7.93 -11.84
CA LYS A 126 -6.57 -7.27 -12.75
C LYS A 126 -6.21 -5.80 -12.97
N ALA A 127 -5.79 -5.13 -11.90
CA ALA A 127 -5.46 -3.72 -11.92
C ALA A 127 -4.15 -3.40 -12.64
N LEU A 128 -3.30 -4.39 -12.83
CA LEU A 128 -1.98 -4.20 -13.44
C LEU A 128 -2.10 -4.17 -14.96
N LYS A 129 -1.47 -3.18 -15.59
CA LYS A 129 -1.37 -3.13 -17.04
C LYS A 129 -0.49 -4.26 -17.57
N PRO A 130 -0.69 -4.71 -18.82
CA PRO A 130 0.27 -5.62 -19.46
C PRO A 130 1.67 -5.04 -19.41
N GLY A 131 2.65 -5.85 -18.97
CA GLY A 131 4.02 -5.38 -18.79
C GLY A 131 4.27 -4.61 -17.50
N GLY A 132 3.23 -4.41 -16.69
CA GLY A 132 3.36 -3.75 -15.40
C GLY A 132 4.08 -4.61 -14.36
N MET A 133 4.46 -4.01 -13.24
CA MET A 133 5.27 -4.64 -12.21
C MET A 133 4.50 -4.71 -10.89
N MET A 134 4.56 -5.88 -10.26
CA MET A 134 4.02 -6.07 -8.92
C MET A 134 5.16 -6.28 -7.93
N ILE A 135 5.15 -5.53 -6.83
CA ILE A 135 6.16 -5.63 -5.78
C ILE A 135 5.45 -6.06 -4.51
N ILE A 136 5.80 -7.23 -4.00
CA ILE A 136 5.19 -7.80 -2.81
C ILE A 136 6.29 -8.20 -1.83
N GLN A 137 6.14 -7.80 -0.57
CA GLN A 137 6.97 -8.28 0.52
C GLN A 137 6.08 -8.77 1.66
N GLY A 138 6.42 -9.94 2.21
CA GLY A 138 5.72 -10.53 3.34
C GLY A 138 6.65 -11.42 4.13
N TYR A 139 6.15 -11.92 5.26
CA TYR A 139 6.87 -12.89 6.06
C TYR A 139 6.65 -14.29 5.49
N THR A 140 7.67 -15.15 5.61
CA THR A 140 7.53 -16.57 5.31
C THR A 140 6.98 -17.31 6.54
N PRO A 141 6.46 -18.54 6.39
CA PRO A 141 6.06 -19.34 7.57
C PRO A 141 7.17 -19.53 8.60
N ASN A 142 8.43 -19.48 8.21
CA ASN A 142 9.56 -19.60 9.13
C ASN A 142 9.60 -18.47 10.15
N GLN A 143 9.06 -17.30 9.82
CA GLN A 143 9.00 -16.16 10.73
C GLN A 143 8.16 -16.45 11.97
N LEU A 144 7.21 -17.37 11.87
CA LEU A 144 6.34 -17.75 12.99
C LEU A 144 7.11 -18.51 14.09
N LYS A 145 8.34 -18.94 13.84
CA LYS A 145 9.19 -19.65 14.80
C LYS A 145 9.94 -18.70 15.73
N TYR A 146 9.90 -17.44 15.47
CA TYR A 146 10.62 -16.40 16.22
C TYR A 146 9.62 -15.42 16.85
#